data_9470cd3859a2d6ec7a7e3b9803ff3dfe
#
_entry.id   9470cd3859a2d6ec7a7e3b9803ff3dfe
#
_cell.length_a   1.000
_cell.length_b   1.000
_cell.length_c   1.000
_cell.angle_alpha   90.00
_cell.angle_beta   90.00
_cell.angle_gamma   90.00
#
_symmetry.space_group_name_H-M   'P 1'
#
loop_
_entity.id
_entity.type
_entity.pdbx_description
1 polymer ?
#
loop_
_entity_poly.entity_id
_entity_poly.type
_entity_poly.pdbx_seq_one_letter_code
_entity_poly.pdbx_strand_id
1 'polypeptide(L)'
;VPAFHGTEALAGWKKVVDAVHEAGGKIFPQLWHVGAVRKEGMEPDPSVPGYSPSGLYAPGKANGKAMSKEDIADVVNAFADAAQDAKALGFDGVEIHGAHGYIIDQFFWEGTNQRDDEYGGSMLNRQRFAIEIIEAVRQRVGPDFPIMLRFSQWKMQDYDAKLANTPEELEAFLKPLVEAGVDIFHASTRRFWETEFEGSNLNLAGWTQKLSGKPTMSVGSVGLTEDFISGTFASKKEAVEQSGIDELVERMNNNEFDLVAVGRALLQDPDWL
;
A
#
# COMPACT_ATOMS: atom_id res chain seq x y z
N VAL A 1 1.17 12.76 -10.13
CA VAL A 1 0.17 11.68 -9.99
C VAL A 1 -1.07 12.12 -10.76
N PRO A 2 -1.65 11.25 -11.62
CA PRO A 2 -2.89 11.57 -12.31
C PRO A 2 -4.05 11.80 -11.35
N ALA A 3 -4.94 12.73 -11.67
CA ALA A 3 -6.15 12.96 -10.89
C ALA A 3 -7.11 11.74 -11.02
N PHE A 4 -7.75 11.37 -9.91
CA PHE A 4 -8.79 10.33 -9.88
C PHE A 4 -10.10 10.92 -9.35
N HIS A 5 -10.48 12.06 -9.89
CA HIS A 5 -11.71 12.78 -9.57
C HIS A 5 -12.05 13.76 -10.70
N GLY A 6 -13.32 14.15 -10.77
CA GLY A 6 -13.82 15.08 -11.78
C GLY A 6 -14.10 14.40 -13.13
N THR A 7 -15.04 14.95 -13.87
CA THR A 7 -15.61 14.32 -15.07
C THR A 7 -14.58 14.01 -16.16
N GLU A 8 -13.63 14.91 -16.40
CA GLU A 8 -12.64 14.75 -17.47
C GLU A 8 -11.64 13.64 -17.13
N ALA A 9 -11.07 13.65 -15.90
CA ALA A 9 -10.11 12.64 -15.48
C ALA A 9 -10.75 11.25 -15.44
N LEU A 10 -11.96 11.13 -14.88
CA LEU A 10 -12.70 9.86 -14.82
C LEU A 10 -13.04 9.33 -16.22
N ALA A 11 -13.41 10.18 -17.17
CA ALA A 11 -13.61 9.79 -18.57
C ALA A 11 -12.30 9.30 -19.23
N GLY A 12 -11.15 9.87 -18.84
CA GLY A 12 -9.83 9.38 -19.25
C GLY A 12 -9.53 7.98 -18.69
N TRP A 13 -9.79 7.78 -17.39
CA TRP A 13 -9.61 6.48 -16.75
C TRP A 13 -10.51 5.40 -17.31
N LYS A 14 -11.76 5.73 -17.70
CA LYS A 14 -12.65 4.77 -18.39
C LYS A 14 -12.00 4.18 -19.64
N LYS A 15 -11.32 5.02 -20.45
CA LYS A 15 -10.62 4.54 -21.67
C LYS A 15 -9.46 3.59 -21.32
N VAL A 16 -8.76 3.84 -20.21
CA VAL A 16 -7.69 2.95 -19.73
C VAL A 16 -8.26 1.59 -19.32
N VAL A 17 -9.34 1.59 -18.54
CA VAL A 17 -10.03 0.35 -18.13
C VAL A 17 -10.46 -0.46 -19.34
N ASP A 18 -11.13 0.19 -20.31
CA ASP A 18 -11.61 -0.49 -21.52
C ASP A 18 -10.46 -1.10 -22.31
N ALA A 19 -9.35 -0.38 -22.50
CA ALA A 19 -8.18 -0.88 -23.23
C ALA A 19 -7.52 -2.08 -22.52
N VAL A 20 -7.45 -2.08 -21.18
CA VAL A 20 -6.92 -3.21 -20.42
C VAL A 20 -7.84 -4.42 -20.54
N HIS A 21 -9.16 -4.23 -20.47
CA HIS A 21 -10.12 -5.31 -20.62
C HIS A 21 -10.16 -5.87 -22.04
N GLU A 22 -10.04 -5.03 -23.08
CA GLU A 22 -9.91 -5.47 -24.49
C GLU A 22 -8.67 -6.35 -24.69
N ALA A 23 -7.58 -6.08 -23.97
CA ALA A 23 -6.39 -6.93 -23.95
C ALA A 23 -6.51 -8.18 -23.06
N GLY A 24 -7.66 -8.41 -22.42
CA GLY A 24 -7.91 -9.56 -21.52
C GLY A 24 -7.34 -9.39 -20.10
N GLY A 25 -6.82 -8.22 -19.76
CA GLY A 25 -6.25 -7.91 -18.45
C GLY A 25 -7.30 -7.54 -17.41
N LYS A 26 -6.85 -7.46 -16.16
CA LYS A 26 -7.59 -6.91 -15.01
C LYS A 26 -6.86 -5.69 -14.48
N ILE A 27 -7.60 -4.71 -13.94
CA ILE A 27 -7.00 -3.45 -13.50
C ILE A 27 -7.62 -2.95 -12.18
N PHE A 28 -6.75 -2.55 -11.25
CA PHE A 28 -7.09 -1.94 -9.96
C PHE A 28 -6.43 -0.56 -9.89
N PRO A 29 -7.15 0.52 -9.58
CA PRO A 29 -6.51 1.79 -9.23
C PRO A 29 -5.93 1.68 -7.83
N GLN A 30 -4.74 2.23 -7.61
CA GLN A 30 -4.21 2.43 -6.27
C GLN A 30 -4.67 3.79 -5.74
N LEU A 31 -5.51 3.77 -4.72
CA LEU A 31 -5.97 4.97 -4.01
C LEU A 31 -4.91 5.40 -3.01
N TRP A 32 -4.41 6.63 -3.15
CA TRP A 32 -3.23 7.08 -2.46
C TRP A 32 -3.31 8.55 -2.04
N HIS A 33 -3.05 8.80 -0.77
CA HIS A 33 -2.88 10.14 -0.20
C HIS A 33 -1.50 10.25 0.44
N VAL A 34 -0.70 11.22 -0.02
CA VAL A 34 0.72 11.33 0.35
C VAL A 34 0.97 11.77 1.80
N GLY A 35 -0.05 12.26 2.49
CA GLY A 35 0.09 12.69 3.88
C GLY A 35 1.07 13.85 4.05
N ALA A 36 1.82 13.84 5.15
CA ALA A 36 2.84 14.84 5.45
C ALA A 36 4.11 14.72 4.58
N VAL A 37 4.16 13.82 3.59
CA VAL A 37 5.20 13.84 2.56
C VAL A 37 5.01 15.03 1.60
N ARG A 38 3.76 15.54 1.47
CA ARG A 38 3.47 16.77 0.75
C ARG A 38 4.14 17.96 1.43
N LYS A 39 4.96 18.67 0.68
CA LYS A 39 5.58 19.93 1.13
C LYS A 39 4.69 21.11 0.78
N GLU A 40 4.77 22.17 1.58
CA GLU A 40 4.15 23.44 1.27
C GLU A 40 4.61 23.95 -0.12
N GLY A 41 3.70 24.56 -0.86
CA GLY A 41 3.98 25.07 -2.22
C GLY A 41 3.95 24.02 -3.34
N MET A 42 3.62 22.75 -3.06
CA MET A 42 3.53 21.72 -4.12
C MET A 42 2.22 21.82 -4.90
N GLU A 43 2.33 21.65 -6.24
CA GLU A 43 1.18 21.50 -7.12
C GLU A 43 0.31 20.27 -6.72
N PRO A 44 -0.99 20.20 -7.10
CA PRO A 44 -1.73 21.13 -7.97
C PRO A 44 -2.27 22.38 -7.25
N ASP A 45 -2.29 22.43 -5.93
CA ASP A 45 -2.71 23.59 -5.13
C ASP A 45 -1.65 23.89 -4.05
N PRO A 46 -0.80 24.89 -4.27
CA PRO A 46 0.26 25.24 -3.32
C PRO A 46 -0.21 25.67 -1.93
N SER A 47 -1.49 26.05 -1.79
CA SER A 47 -2.06 26.47 -0.51
C SER A 47 -2.46 25.32 0.40
N VAL A 48 -2.60 24.10 -0.15
CA VAL A 48 -3.00 22.93 0.62
C VAL A 48 -1.81 22.33 1.35
N PRO A 49 -1.83 22.25 2.70
CA PRO A 49 -0.75 21.64 3.47
C PRO A 49 -0.73 20.12 3.32
N GLY A 50 0.37 19.49 3.72
CA GLY A 50 0.38 18.06 4.01
C GLY A 50 -0.41 17.77 5.29
N TYR A 51 -0.97 16.58 5.39
CA TYR A 51 -1.72 16.11 6.55
C TYR A 51 -1.06 14.88 7.16
N SER A 52 -1.08 14.75 8.49
CA SER A 52 -0.72 13.53 9.19
C SER A 52 -1.45 13.46 10.54
N PRO A 53 -1.41 12.33 11.26
CA PRO A 53 -2.07 12.23 12.56
C PRO A 53 -1.65 13.35 13.54
N SER A 54 -0.38 13.78 13.52
CA SER A 54 0.16 14.74 14.48
C SER A 54 1.00 15.85 13.85
N GLY A 55 0.88 16.11 12.55
CA GLY A 55 1.68 17.09 11.84
C GLY A 55 3.15 16.69 11.69
N LEU A 56 3.46 15.39 11.82
CA LEU A 56 4.82 14.87 11.71
C LEU A 56 5.00 14.09 10.40
N TYR A 57 6.10 14.35 9.72
CA TYR A 57 6.57 13.64 8.53
C TYR A 57 7.40 12.40 8.88
N ALA A 58 8.20 12.50 9.94
CA ALA A 58 9.02 11.46 10.53
C ALA A 58 9.19 11.74 12.03
N PRO A 59 9.73 10.83 12.83
CA PRO A 59 9.95 11.05 14.25
C PRO A 59 10.66 12.38 14.52
N GLY A 60 10.00 13.29 15.27
CA GLY A 60 10.50 14.61 15.60
C GLY A 60 10.61 15.61 14.44
N LYS A 61 10.15 15.28 13.25
CA LYS A 61 10.20 16.15 12.05
C LYS A 61 8.80 16.62 11.69
N ALA A 62 8.49 17.88 12.03
CA ALA A 62 7.22 18.49 11.67
C ALA A 62 7.16 18.79 10.16
N ASN A 63 6.03 18.48 9.53
CA ASN A 63 5.64 18.94 8.20
C ASN A 63 4.13 18.81 8.05
N GLY A 64 3.48 19.88 7.65
CA GLY A 64 2.04 19.92 7.45
C GLY A 64 1.22 20.10 8.72
N LYS A 65 -0.04 19.74 8.65
CA LYS A 65 -1.07 19.96 9.67
C LYS A 65 -1.41 18.66 10.39
N ALA A 66 -1.54 18.71 11.73
CA ALA A 66 -2.18 17.65 12.49
C ALA A 66 -3.67 17.60 12.13
N MET A 67 -4.17 16.43 11.77
CA MET A 67 -5.56 16.24 11.36
C MET A 67 -6.51 16.41 12.54
N SER A 68 -7.56 17.21 12.34
CA SER A 68 -8.75 17.17 13.19
C SER A 68 -9.59 15.90 12.87
N LYS A 69 -10.61 15.64 13.69
CA LYS A 69 -11.56 14.55 13.40
C LYS A 69 -12.38 14.80 12.13
N GLU A 70 -12.62 16.07 11.78
CA GLU A 70 -13.25 16.47 10.52
C GLU A 70 -12.33 16.17 9.34
N ASP A 71 -11.05 16.56 9.41
CA ASP A 71 -10.06 16.21 8.37
C ASP A 71 -9.97 14.68 8.16
N ILE A 72 -10.05 13.89 9.25
CA ILE A 72 -10.07 12.43 9.18
C ILE A 72 -11.31 11.94 8.42
N ALA A 73 -12.49 12.43 8.80
CA ALA A 73 -13.75 12.05 8.16
C ALA A 73 -13.77 12.43 6.68
N ASP A 74 -13.26 13.61 6.32
CA ASP A 74 -13.16 14.05 4.93
C ASP A 74 -12.27 13.13 4.09
N VAL A 75 -11.12 12.72 4.63
CA VAL A 75 -10.22 11.79 3.93
C VAL A 75 -10.85 10.40 3.82
N VAL A 76 -11.51 9.88 4.86
CA VAL A 76 -12.26 8.62 4.80
C VAL A 76 -13.29 8.65 3.68
N ASN A 77 -14.10 9.73 3.60
CA ASN A 77 -15.08 9.88 2.55
C ASN A 77 -14.44 9.98 1.16
N ALA A 78 -13.32 10.70 1.01
CA ALA A 78 -12.61 10.81 -0.27
C ALA A 78 -12.11 9.46 -0.80
N PHE A 79 -11.61 8.57 0.07
CA PHE A 79 -11.25 7.19 -0.32
C PHE A 79 -12.48 6.39 -0.74
N ALA A 80 -13.60 6.52 -0.02
CA ALA A 80 -14.84 5.82 -0.32
C ALA A 80 -15.46 6.29 -1.65
N ASP A 81 -15.44 7.60 -1.92
CA ASP A 81 -15.95 8.18 -3.16
C ASP A 81 -15.07 7.76 -4.36
N ALA A 82 -13.73 7.79 -4.20
CA ALA A 82 -12.82 7.31 -5.23
C ALA A 82 -13.02 5.82 -5.55
N ALA A 83 -13.28 4.99 -4.54
CA ALA A 83 -13.58 3.57 -4.74
C ALA A 83 -14.92 3.36 -5.46
N GLN A 84 -15.93 4.17 -5.14
CA GLN A 84 -17.21 4.17 -5.85
C GLN A 84 -17.04 4.55 -7.32
N ASP A 85 -16.25 5.58 -7.61
CA ASP A 85 -15.92 5.98 -8.98
C ASP A 85 -15.17 4.86 -9.72
N ALA A 86 -14.21 4.22 -9.07
CA ALA A 86 -13.50 3.08 -9.65
C ALA A 86 -14.47 1.96 -10.07
N LYS A 87 -15.39 1.59 -9.18
CA LYS A 87 -16.43 0.58 -9.49
C LYS A 87 -17.31 1.02 -10.64
N ALA A 88 -17.77 2.28 -10.65
CA ALA A 88 -18.61 2.82 -11.71
C ALA A 88 -17.93 2.86 -13.08
N LEU A 89 -16.61 3.06 -13.11
CA LEU A 89 -15.80 3.03 -14.33
C LEU A 89 -15.50 1.60 -14.82
N GLY A 90 -15.80 0.58 -14.02
CA GLY A 90 -15.61 -0.82 -14.38
C GLY A 90 -14.24 -1.39 -13.99
N PHE A 91 -13.49 -0.77 -13.09
CA PHE A 91 -12.32 -1.41 -12.49
C PHE A 91 -12.70 -2.73 -11.80
N ASP A 92 -11.77 -3.67 -11.73
CA ASP A 92 -11.98 -5.01 -11.17
C ASP A 92 -11.83 -5.06 -9.64
N GLY A 93 -11.40 -3.99 -9.01
CA GLY A 93 -11.20 -3.80 -7.58
C GLY A 93 -10.47 -2.50 -7.31
N VAL A 94 -10.10 -2.23 -6.05
CA VAL A 94 -9.26 -1.11 -5.65
C VAL A 94 -8.11 -1.58 -4.75
N GLU A 95 -6.96 -0.92 -4.84
CA GLU A 95 -5.88 -1.05 -3.87
C GLU A 95 -5.80 0.22 -3.02
N ILE A 96 -5.88 0.06 -1.70
CA ILE A 96 -5.67 1.13 -0.71
C ILE A 96 -4.20 1.16 -0.34
N HIS A 97 -3.53 2.31 -0.53
CA HIS A 97 -2.12 2.46 -0.20
C HIS A 97 -1.91 2.81 1.27
N GLY A 98 -1.62 1.80 2.09
CA GLY A 98 -1.34 1.90 3.52
C GLY A 98 0.11 1.62 3.90
N ALA A 99 1.09 2.05 3.10
CA ALA A 99 2.50 1.69 3.21
C ALA A 99 3.44 2.90 3.12
N HIS A 100 4.73 2.68 3.35
CA HIS A 100 5.88 3.52 2.99
C HIS A 100 5.93 4.90 3.65
N GLY A 101 5.23 5.11 4.77
CA GLY A 101 5.21 6.39 5.47
C GLY A 101 4.30 7.45 4.84
N TYR A 102 3.28 7.04 4.04
CA TYR A 102 2.19 7.89 3.58
C TYR A 102 1.04 7.93 4.58
N ILE A 103 -0.06 8.62 4.30
CA ILE A 103 -1.03 9.03 5.32
C ILE A 103 -1.53 7.89 6.21
N ILE A 104 -1.97 6.76 5.64
CA ILE A 104 -2.48 5.62 6.41
C ILE A 104 -1.36 5.01 7.26
N ASP A 105 -0.18 4.83 6.68
CA ASP A 105 0.99 4.30 7.37
C ASP A 105 1.53 5.28 8.44
N GLN A 106 1.36 6.60 8.25
CA GLN A 106 1.65 7.60 9.27
C GLN A 106 0.75 7.45 10.51
N PHE A 107 -0.50 6.96 10.34
CA PHE A 107 -1.34 6.60 11.47
C PHE A 107 -0.87 5.32 12.16
N PHE A 108 -0.45 4.31 11.42
CA PHE A 108 0.10 3.07 11.99
C PHE A 108 1.39 3.30 12.77
N TRP A 109 2.26 4.20 12.26
CA TRP A 109 3.60 4.41 12.78
C TRP A 109 3.59 5.28 14.05
N GLU A 110 4.00 4.69 15.17
CA GLU A 110 4.11 5.38 16.46
C GLU A 110 5.01 6.63 16.39
N GLY A 111 6.06 6.58 15.55
CA GLY A 111 6.98 7.72 15.36
C GLY A 111 6.35 8.97 14.77
N THR A 112 5.22 8.85 14.06
CA THR A 112 4.47 9.97 13.46
C THR A 112 3.09 10.18 14.08
N ASN A 113 2.54 9.17 14.78
CA ASN A 113 1.26 9.25 15.43
C ASN A 113 1.43 9.46 16.95
N GLN A 114 1.42 10.72 17.35
CA GLN A 114 1.54 11.18 18.74
C GLN A 114 0.18 11.63 19.31
N ARG A 115 -0.93 11.10 18.75
CA ARG A 115 -2.29 11.44 19.20
C ARG A 115 -2.59 10.77 20.56
N ASP A 116 -3.39 11.46 21.37
CA ASP A 116 -3.88 11.02 22.68
C ASP A 116 -5.39 10.68 22.67
N ASP A 117 -6.02 10.71 21.48
CA ASP A 117 -7.40 10.32 21.26
C ASP A 117 -7.53 8.87 20.73
N GLU A 118 -8.75 8.50 20.29
CA GLU A 118 -9.08 7.16 19.80
C GLU A 118 -8.31 6.72 18.54
N TYR A 119 -7.54 7.62 17.91
CA TYR A 119 -6.68 7.33 16.74
C TYR A 119 -5.20 7.16 17.12
N GLY A 120 -4.83 7.27 18.40
CA GLY A 120 -3.45 7.21 18.89
C GLY A 120 -3.24 6.19 20.00
N GLY A 121 -1.98 6.01 20.41
CA GLY A 121 -1.59 5.08 21.47
C GLY A 121 -1.45 3.63 21.00
N SER A 122 -2.36 2.74 21.36
CA SER A 122 -2.27 1.31 21.00
C SER A 122 -2.33 1.08 19.48
N MET A 123 -1.76 -0.05 19.01
CA MET A 123 -1.84 -0.40 17.58
C MET A 123 -3.29 -0.43 17.09
N LEU A 124 -4.22 -0.97 17.86
CA LEU A 124 -5.63 -1.01 17.50
C LEU A 124 -6.22 0.41 17.28
N ASN A 125 -5.87 1.36 18.13
CA ASN A 125 -6.29 2.74 17.95
C ASN A 125 -5.62 3.38 16.72
N ARG A 126 -4.33 3.13 16.50
CA ARG A 126 -3.62 3.64 15.33
C ARG A 126 -4.13 3.04 14.01
N GLN A 127 -4.77 1.87 14.04
CA GLN A 127 -5.42 1.23 12.90
C GLN A 127 -6.81 1.79 12.60
N ARG A 128 -7.46 2.48 13.53
CA ARG A 128 -8.83 2.98 13.41
C ARG A 128 -9.06 3.73 12.10
N PHE A 129 -8.16 4.61 11.73
CA PHE A 129 -8.28 5.38 10.48
C PHE A 129 -8.32 4.48 9.24
N ALA A 130 -7.46 3.45 9.15
CA ALA A 130 -7.48 2.49 8.07
C ALA A 130 -8.76 1.63 8.07
N ILE A 131 -9.20 1.21 9.25
CA ILE A 131 -10.45 0.45 9.43
C ILE A 131 -11.63 1.27 8.91
N GLU A 132 -11.77 2.52 9.32
CA GLU A 132 -12.85 3.41 8.87
C GLU A 132 -12.82 3.63 7.35
N ILE A 133 -11.64 3.77 6.73
CA ILE A 133 -11.49 3.84 5.27
C ILE A 133 -12.00 2.55 4.62
N ILE A 134 -11.56 1.38 5.09
CA ILE A 134 -11.93 0.09 4.52
C ILE A 134 -13.44 -0.15 4.64
N GLU A 135 -14.02 0.12 5.81
CA GLU A 135 -15.46 -0.01 6.04
C GLU A 135 -16.29 0.96 5.17
N ALA A 136 -15.86 2.23 5.05
CA ALA A 136 -16.51 3.20 4.19
C ALA A 136 -16.43 2.81 2.71
N VAL A 137 -15.27 2.35 2.25
CA VAL A 137 -15.10 1.80 0.90
C VAL A 137 -16.02 0.62 0.70
N ARG A 138 -16.03 -0.36 1.61
CA ARG A 138 -16.89 -1.55 1.54
C ARG A 138 -18.37 -1.20 1.46
N GLN A 139 -18.83 -0.21 2.22
CA GLN A 139 -20.22 0.29 2.15
C GLN A 139 -20.57 0.85 0.76
N ARG A 140 -19.63 1.55 0.09
CA ARG A 140 -19.86 2.14 -1.24
C ARG A 140 -19.79 1.10 -2.36
N VAL A 141 -18.85 0.15 -2.26
CA VAL A 141 -18.60 -0.80 -3.36
C VAL A 141 -19.36 -2.12 -3.20
N GLY A 142 -19.91 -2.41 -2.02
CA GLY A 142 -20.62 -3.67 -1.74
C GLY A 142 -19.69 -4.87 -1.48
N PRO A 143 -20.26 -6.07 -1.22
CA PRO A 143 -19.48 -7.22 -0.73
C PRO A 143 -18.58 -7.89 -1.79
N ASP A 144 -18.94 -7.79 -3.06
CA ASP A 144 -18.31 -8.57 -4.14
C ASP A 144 -17.18 -7.81 -4.87
N PHE A 145 -16.95 -6.54 -4.54
CA PHE A 145 -15.90 -5.74 -5.17
C PHE A 145 -14.60 -5.85 -4.37
N PRO A 146 -13.52 -6.40 -4.95
CA PRO A 146 -12.27 -6.64 -4.23
C PRO A 146 -11.62 -5.38 -3.66
N ILE A 147 -11.24 -5.44 -2.38
CA ILE A 147 -10.45 -4.42 -1.69
C ILE A 147 -9.10 -5.01 -1.34
N MET A 148 -8.05 -4.49 -1.94
CA MET A 148 -6.66 -4.83 -1.63
C MET A 148 -6.09 -3.76 -0.71
N LEU A 149 -5.35 -4.18 0.32
CA LEU A 149 -4.58 -3.27 1.17
C LEU A 149 -3.08 -3.50 0.97
N ARG A 150 -2.37 -2.47 0.50
CA ARG A 150 -0.92 -2.48 0.47
C ARG A 150 -0.36 -1.93 1.77
N PHE A 151 0.53 -2.69 2.41
CA PHE A 151 1.22 -2.28 3.64
C PHE A 151 2.71 -2.64 3.59
N SER A 152 3.50 -2.07 4.48
CA SER A 152 4.93 -2.37 4.59
C SER A 152 5.38 -2.31 6.04
N GLN A 153 6.41 -3.08 6.38
CA GLN A 153 7.11 -2.93 7.64
C GLN A 153 7.87 -1.60 7.67
N TRP A 154 8.70 -1.36 6.66
CA TRP A 154 9.59 -0.22 6.53
C TRP A 154 8.87 1.05 6.06
N LYS A 155 9.50 2.20 6.30
CA LYS A 155 9.06 3.53 5.87
C LYS A 155 10.14 4.16 4.99
N MET A 156 9.77 5.01 4.02
CA MET A 156 10.76 5.75 3.22
C MET A 156 11.61 6.69 4.06
N GLN A 157 11.08 7.14 5.18
CA GLN A 157 11.77 8.02 6.14
C GLN A 157 12.65 7.27 7.11
N ASP A 158 12.45 5.95 7.26
CA ASP A 158 13.17 5.07 8.17
C ASP A 158 13.03 3.62 7.70
N TYR A 159 14.09 3.10 7.10
CA TYR A 159 14.09 1.73 6.55
C TYR A 159 14.18 0.63 7.60
N ASP A 160 14.60 0.99 8.81
CA ASP A 160 14.72 0.05 9.93
C ASP A 160 13.44 0.04 10.79
N ALA A 161 12.48 0.93 10.50
CA ALA A 161 11.20 0.94 11.18
C ALA A 161 10.46 -0.38 10.95
N LYS A 162 9.84 -0.89 12.01
CA LYS A 162 9.01 -2.09 12.00
C LYS A 162 7.58 -1.74 12.42
N LEU A 163 6.62 -2.28 11.71
CA LEU A 163 5.21 -2.24 12.04
C LEU A 163 4.87 -3.32 13.09
N ALA A 164 5.47 -4.49 12.91
CA ALA A 164 5.36 -5.65 13.78
C ALA A 164 6.73 -6.33 13.92
N ASN A 165 7.15 -6.65 15.14
CA ASN A 165 8.44 -7.28 15.43
C ASN A 165 8.34 -8.79 15.59
N THR A 166 7.12 -9.31 15.80
CA THR A 166 6.85 -10.74 15.97
C THR A 166 5.65 -11.18 15.12
N PRO A 167 5.51 -12.48 14.85
CA PRO A 167 4.32 -13.02 14.18
C PRO A 167 3.02 -12.68 14.89
N GLU A 168 3.00 -12.66 16.22
CA GLU A 168 1.83 -12.33 17.03
C GLU A 168 1.42 -10.85 16.88
N GLU A 169 2.40 -9.94 16.81
CA GLU A 169 2.15 -8.52 16.52
C GLU A 169 1.61 -8.34 15.11
N LEU A 170 2.14 -9.08 14.13
CA LEU A 170 1.64 -9.05 12.76
C LEU A 170 0.22 -9.61 12.67
N GLU A 171 -0.10 -10.70 13.37
CA GLU A 171 -1.46 -11.25 13.44
C GLU A 171 -2.43 -10.22 14.05
N ALA A 172 -2.05 -9.58 15.15
CA ALA A 172 -2.83 -8.54 15.80
C ALA A 172 -3.05 -7.31 14.90
N PHE A 173 -2.10 -7.02 14.00
CA PHE A 173 -2.24 -5.99 12.98
C PHE A 173 -3.20 -6.42 11.86
N LEU A 174 -3.10 -7.64 11.34
CA LEU A 174 -3.87 -8.10 10.19
C LEU A 174 -5.34 -8.36 10.50
N LYS A 175 -5.63 -8.95 11.66
CA LYS A 175 -6.97 -9.42 12.01
C LYS A 175 -8.06 -8.33 11.96
N PRO A 176 -7.90 -7.15 12.58
CA PRO A 176 -8.92 -6.10 12.51
C PRO A 176 -9.16 -5.60 11.08
N LEU A 177 -8.12 -5.60 10.22
CA LEU A 177 -8.23 -5.19 8.82
C LEU A 177 -9.00 -6.21 7.98
N VAL A 178 -8.81 -7.52 8.26
CA VAL A 178 -9.62 -8.58 7.66
C VAL A 178 -11.09 -8.44 8.06
N GLU A 179 -11.34 -8.18 9.35
CA GLU A 179 -12.69 -7.98 9.88
C GLU A 179 -13.38 -6.75 9.28
N ALA A 180 -12.62 -5.68 9.00
CA ALA A 180 -13.11 -4.47 8.33
C ALA A 180 -13.45 -4.69 6.84
N GLY A 181 -12.92 -5.75 6.20
CA GLY A 181 -13.30 -6.11 4.83
C GLY A 181 -12.18 -6.13 3.79
N VAL A 182 -10.90 -6.25 4.20
CA VAL A 182 -9.80 -6.51 3.26
C VAL A 182 -9.94 -7.91 2.67
N ASP A 183 -9.90 -8.00 1.34
CA ASP A 183 -9.97 -9.26 0.61
C ASP A 183 -8.58 -9.78 0.24
N ILE A 184 -7.64 -8.90 -0.07
CA ILE A 184 -6.30 -9.22 -0.55
C ILE A 184 -5.29 -8.34 0.17
N PHE A 185 -4.16 -8.90 0.61
CA PHE A 185 -3.03 -8.11 1.11
C PHE A 185 -1.92 -8.00 0.07
N HIS A 186 -1.35 -6.80 -0.08
CA HIS A 186 -0.15 -6.57 -0.87
C HIS A 186 0.99 -6.23 0.09
N ALA A 187 1.78 -7.25 0.43
CA ALA A 187 2.91 -7.13 1.35
C ALA A 187 4.12 -6.52 0.63
N SER A 188 4.37 -5.23 0.87
CA SER A 188 5.44 -4.50 0.20
C SER A 188 6.77 -4.69 0.92
N THR A 189 7.68 -5.47 0.31
CA THR A 189 9.06 -5.65 0.76
C THR A 189 10.03 -4.94 -0.18
N ARG A 190 11.29 -4.77 0.26
CA ARG A 190 12.39 -4.30 -0.59
C ARG A 190 12.93 -5.43 -1.45
N ARG A 191 13.01 -6.63 -0.87
CA ARG A 191 13.47 -7.87 -1.50
C ARG A 191 12.55 -9.01 -1.09
N PHE A 192 11.97 -9.71 -2.04
CA PHE A 192 11.02 -10.80 -1.78
C PHE A 192 11.64 -12.02 -1.12
N TRP A 193 12.95 -12.22 -1.24
CA TRP A 193 13.70 -13.36 -0.69
C TRP A 193 14.12 -13.17 0.77
N GLU A 194 14.02 -11.97 1.33
CA GLU A 194 14.35 -11.72 2.73
C GLU A 194 13.29 -12.32 3.66
N THR A 195 13.75 -13.06 4.66
CA THR A 195 12.88 -13.63 5.70
C THR A 195 12.42 -12.54 6.65
N GLU A 196 11.17 -12.61 7.13
CA GLU A 196 10.63 -11.56 7.99
C GLU A 196 10.96 -11.76 9.46
N PHE A 197 10.79 -12.97 9.98
CA PHE A 197 11.03 -13.27 11.39
C PHE A 197 12.03 -14.41 11.56
N GLU A 198 12.81 -14.37 12.64
CA GLU A 198 13.78 -15.42 12.97
C GLU A 198 13.13 -16.81 13.10
N GLY A 199 13.88 -17.83 12.69
CA GLY A 199 13.42 -19.23 12.79
C GLY A 199 12.40 -19.65 11.71
N SER A 200 12.17 -18.81 10.68
CA SER A 200 11.30 -19.10 9.56
C SER A 200 11.93 -18.65 8.24
N ASN A 201 11.62 -19.35 7.15
CA ASN A 201 12.02 -18.95 5.81
C ASN A 201 10.95 -18.07 5.10
N LEU A 202 9.81 -17.83 5.74
CA LEU A 202 8.75 -17.03 5.15
C LEU A 202 9.14 -15.54 5.12
N ASN A 203 8.89 -14.91 3.97
CA ASN A 203 8.94 -13.46 3.85
C ASN A 203 7.66 -12.81 4.42
N LEU A 204 7.54 -11.49 4.36
CA LEU A 204 6.37 -10.77 4.85
C LEU A 204 5.06 -11.26 4.19
N ALA A 205 5.07 -11.55 2.89
CA ALA A 205 3.88 -12.03 2.18
C ALA A 205 3.46 -13.43 2.68
N GLY A 206 4.41 -14.33 2.84
CA GLY A 206 4.14 -15.69 3.37
C GLY A 206 3.58 -15.66 4.79
N TRP A 207 4.13 -14.82 5.65
CA TRP A 207 3.58 -14.61 6.99
C TRP A 207 2.19 -14.00 6.96
N THR A 208 1.96 -13.02 6.09
CA THR A 208 0.66 -12.36 5.93
C THR A 208 -0.41 -13.37 5.50
N GLN A 209 -0.12 -14.20 4.49
CA GLN A 209 -1.05 -15.24 4.05
C GLN A 209 -1.37 -16.23 5.18
N LYS A 210 -0.33 -16.71 5.85
CA LYS A 210 -0.46 -17.69 6.96
C LYS A 210 -1.32 -17.16 8.10
N LEU A 211 -1.16 -15.89 8.49
CA LEU A 211 -1.82 -15.30 9.66
C LEU A 211 -3.21 -14.72 9.31
N SER A 212 -3.39 -14.17 8.13
CA SER A 212 -4.66 -13.58 7.72
C SER A 212 -5.64 -14.59 7.08
N GLY A 213 -5.13 -15.67 6.50
CA GLY A 213 -5.91 -16.60 5.68
C GLY A 213 -6.47 -15.98 4.39
N LYS A 214 -5.93 -14.82 3.97
CA LYS A 214 -6.37 -14.09 2.78
C LYS A 214 -5.35 -14.24 1.63
N PRO A 215 -5.80 -14.19 0.37
CA PRO A 215 -4.90 -14.08 -0.76
C PRO A 215 -3.89 -12.96 -0.55
N THR A 216 -2.62 -13.23 -0.88
CA THR A 216 -1.54 -12.28 -0.63
C THR A 216 -0.66 -12.11 -1.85
N MET A 217 -0.29 -10.86 -2.13
CA MET A 217 0.64 -10.46 -3.17
C MET A 217 2.00 -10.13 -2.55
N SER A 218 3.06 -10.74 -3.10
CA SER A 218 4.46 -10.41 -2.77
C SER A 218 5.02 -9.43 -3.79
N VAL A 219 5.89 -8.52 -3.35
CA VAL A 219 6.64 -7.59 -4.20
C VAL A 219 7.98 -7.27 -3.56
N GLY A 220 9.00 -7.05 -4.38
CA GLY A 220 10.31 -6.58 -3.95
C GLY A 220 11.43 -7.11 -4.85
N SER A 221 12.01 -6.27 -5.68
CA SER A 221 13.13 -6.59 -6.59
C SER A 221 12.94 -7.84 -7.45
N VAL A 222 11.70 -8.15 -7.84
CA VAL A 222 11.40 -9.28 -8.73
C VAL A 222 12.08 -9.05 -10.09
N GLY A 223 12.90 -10.03 -10.51
CA GLY A 223 13.69 -9.95 -11.75
C GLY A 223 14.87 -8.98 -11.67
N LEU A 224 15.29 -8.54 -10.48
CA LEU A 224 16.35 -7.57 -10.27
C LEU A 224 17.28 -8.04 -9.15
N THR A 225 18.57 -7.69 -9.25
CA THR A 225 19.60 -8.03 -8.26
C THR A 225 19.65 -7.06 -7.08
N GLU A 226 19.11 -5.84 -7.24
CA GLU A 226 19.20 -4.78 -6.25
C GLU A 226 17.83 -4.17 -5.95
N ASP A 227 17.65 -3.66 -4.73
CA ASP A 227 16.47 -2.89 -4.37
C ASP A 227 16.50 -1.46 -4.94
N PHE A 228 15.38 -0.74 -4.82
CA PHE A 228 15.20 0.61 -5.36
C PHE A 228 16.20 1.64 -4.85
N ILE A 229 16.87 1.38 -3.73
CA ILE A 229 17.71 2.37 -3.03
C ILE A 229 19.18 2.10 -3.21
N SER A 230 19.59 0.84 -3.22
CA SER A 230 20.96 0.44 -3.51
C SER A 230 21.34 0.74 -4.96
N GLY A 231 20.38 0.70 -5.88
CA GLY A 231 20.52 1.14 -7.27
C GLY A 231 20.34 2.66 -7.36
N THR A 232 21.40 3.44 -7.19
CA THR A 232 21.38 4.89 -7.48
C THR A 232 20.87 5.12 -8.90
N PHE A 233 20.13 6.18 -9.12
CA PHE A 233 19.61 6.63 -10.43
C PHE A 233 20.66 6.81 -11.56
N ALA A 234 21.90 6.50 -11.28
CA ALA A 234 23.01 6.61 -12.21
C ALA A 234 23.79 5.28 -12.31
N SER A 235 23.61 4.63 -13.46
CA SER A 235 24.54 3.64 -14.02
C SER A 235 24.59 2.24 -13.39
N LYS A 236 23.83 1.34 -13.95
CA LYS A 236 24.26 0.06 -14.56
C LYS A 236 22.98 -0.65 -15.02
N LYS A 237 22.99 -1.20 -16.21
CA LYS A 237 21.94 -2.15 -16.63
C LYS A 237 21.93 -3.27 -15.59
N GLU A 238 20.85 -3.30 -14.77
CA GLU A 238 20.61 -4.40 -13.85
C GLU A 238 20.40 -5.65 -14.71
N ALA A 239 21.28 -6.63 -14.57
CA ALA A 239 21.07 -7.91 -15.20
C ALA A 239 19.96 -8.64 -14.44
N VAL A 240 18.96 -9.15 -15.13
CA VAL A 240 17.96 -10.06 -14.58
C VAL A 240 18.70 -11.34 -14.21
N GLU A 241 18.75 -11.69 -12.93
CA GLU A 241 19.30 -12.97 -12.49
C GLU A 241 18.22 -14.04 -12.54
N GLN A 242 18.48 -15.09 -13.33
CA GLN A 242 17.62 -16.27 -13.46
C GLN A 242 17.36 -16.94 -12.10
N SER A 243 18.37 -16.94 -11.21
CA SER A 243 18.27 -17.53 -9.87
C SER A 243 17.14 -16.94 -9.01
N GLY A 244 16.93 -15.64 -9.08
CA GLY A 244 15.87 -14.98 -8.31
C GLY A 244 14.46 -15.37 -8.76
N ILE A 245 14.29 -15.67 -10.05
CA ILE A 245 12.99 -16.13 -10.58
C ILE A 245 12.72 -17.56 -10.15
N ASP A 246 13.71 -18.44 -10.16
CA ASP A 246 13.55 -19.82 -9.72
C ASP A 246 13.14 -19.90 -8.24
N GLU A 247 13.74 -19.10 -7.37
CA GLU A 247 13.33 -18.99 -5.96
C GLU A 247 11.89 -18.46 -5.82
N LEU A 248 11.51 -17.46 -6.61
CA LEU A 248 10.15 -16.91 -6.59
C LEU A 248 9.12 -17.97 -6.97
N VAL A 249 9.39 -18.75 -8.02
CA VAL A 249 8.53 -19.84 -8.49
C VAL A 249 8.45 -20.96 -7.43
N GLU A 250 9.56 -21.30 -6.78
CA GLU A 250 9.58 -22.28 -5.68
C GLU A 250 8.68 -21.83 -4.54
N ARG A 251 8.79 -20.56 -4.08
CA ARG A 251 7.95 -20.00 -3.02
C ARG A 251 6.47 -20.00 -3.39
N MET A 252 6.11 -19.68 -4.63
CA MET A 252 4.74 -19.77 -5.13
C MET A 252 4.23 -21.22 -5.14
N ASN A 253 5.05 -22.17 -5.59
CA ASN A 253 4.70 -23.61 -5.59
C ASN A 253 4.52 -24.15 -4.15
N ASN A 254 5.20 -23.56 -3.18
CA ASN A 254 5.05 -23.85 -1.76
C ASN A 254 3.82 -23.17 -1.14
N ASN A 255 3.02 -22.44 -1.93
CA ASN A 255 1.87 -21.66 -1.50
C ASN A 255 2.22 -20.63 -0.41
N GLU A 256 3.38 -19.99 -0.49
CA GLU A 256 3.76 -18.93 0.45
C GLU A 256 2.96 -17.63 0.19
N PHE A 257 2.56 -17.39 -1.07
CA PHE A 257 1.71 -16.28 -1.51
C PHE A 257 1.04 -16.62 -2.86
N ASP A 258 -0.01 -15.89 -3.23
CA ASP A 258 -0.84 -16.19 -4.40
C ASP A 258 -0.48 -15.35 -5.64
N LEU A 259 0.02 -14.14 -5.42
CA LEU A 259 0.27 -13.14 -6.46
C LEU A 259 1.66 -12.54 -6.33
N VAL A 260 2.20 -12.09 -7.45
CA VAL A 260 3.49 -11.39 -7.51
C VAL A 260 3.32 -10.07 -8.25
N ALA A 261 3.79 -8.97 -7.64
CA ALA A 261 3.85 -7.69 -8.30
C ALA A 261 5.24 -7.46 -8.90
N VAL A 262 5.27 -7.09 -10.17
CA VAL A 262 6.47 -6.77 -10.92
C VAL A 262 6.40 -5.33 -11.40
N GLY A 263 7.41 -4.53 -11.08
CA GLY A 263 7.45 -3.12 -11.47
C GLY A 263 8.58 -2.81 -12.44
N ARG A 264 9.79 -2.59 -11.93
CA ARG A 264 10.93 -2.09 -12.72
C ARG A 264 11.32 -2.99 -13.89
N ALA A 265 11.23 -4.32 -13.73
CA ALA A 265 11.54 -5.24 -14.82
C ALA A 265 10.62 -4.99 -16.02
N LEU A 266 9.31 -4.82 -15.81
CA LEU A 266 8.35 -4.50 -16.88
C LEU A 266 8.50 -3.08 -17.45
N LEU A 267 9.02 -2.12 -16.67
CA LEU A 267 9.37 -0.79 -17.20
C LEU A 267 10.60 -0.83 -18.11
N GLN A 268 11.52 -1.77 -17.84
CA GLN A 268 12.72 -1.97 -18.65
C GLN A 268 12.43 -2.78 -19.91
N ASP A 269 11.61 -3.80 -19.79
CA ASP A 269 11.21 -4.71 -20.86
C ASP A 269 9.72 -5.07 -20.70
N PRO A 270 8.82 -4.50 -21.50
CA PRO A 270 7.39 -4.80 -21.44
C PRO A 270 7.06 -6.27 -21.75
N ASP A 271 7.95 -6.97 -22.47
CA ASP A 271 7.81 -8.38 -22.86
C ASP A 271 8.61 -9.31 -21.92
N TRP A 272 8.94 -8.85 -20.70
CA TRP A 272 9.76 -9.56 -19.73
C TRP A 272 9.15 -10.90 -19.26
N LEU A 273 7.85 -11.13 -19.38
CA LEU A 273 7.15 -12.37 -19.01
C LEU A 273 7.23 -13.42 -20.11
#